data_02b2bea171558a53e913ac8b7f33bf14
#
_entry.id   02b2bea171558a53e913ac8b7f33bf14
#
_cell.length_a   1.000
_cell.length_b   1.000
_cell.length_c   1.000
_cell.angle_alpha   90.00
_cell.angle_beta   90.00
_cell.angle_gamma   90.00
#
_symmetry.space_group_name_H-M   'P 1'
#
loop_
_entity.id
_entity.type
_entity.pdbx_description
1 polymer ?
#
loop_
_entity_poly.entity_id
_entity_poly.type
_entity_poly.pdbx_seq_one_letter_code
_entity_poly.pdbx_strand_id
1 'polypeptide(L)'
;LDAIGRRNFIRMVPARGEMGAGHMADGYARATNGLGIVFTSTGPGAANVAGAIVESRFAGSPVLHFTGQTATTNLDKNQGTVHDVYDQLGMLKSISKKAIRINNAQEALEKLINAVEIALTPPMGPVSIEIPIDVQRTSIERPIALDQIKLPNINSEIGDMSSFDKMES
;
A
#
# COMPACT_ATOMS: atom_id res chain seq x y z
N LEU A 1 -9.33 9.12 -5.15
CA LEU A 1 -8.42 10.21 -5.57
C LEU A 1 -9.05 11.59 -5.46
N ASP A 2 -10.32 11.74 -5.85
CA ASP A 2 -11.04 13.01 -5.78
C ASP A 2 -11.03 13.64 -4.36
N ALA A 3 -11.26 12.85 -3.32
CA ALA A 3 -11.21 13.32 -1.93
C ALA A 3 -9.82 13.81 -1.51
N ILE A 4 -8.75 13.18 -2.01
CA ILE A 4 -7.37 13.61 -1.77
C ILE A 4 -7.10 14.95 -2.49
N GLY A 5 -7.50 15.05 -3.75
CA GLY A 5 -7.34 16.28 -4.54
C GLY A 5 -8.08 17.47 -3.95
N ARG A 6 -9.30 17.28 -3.44
CA ARG A 6 -10.08 18.37 -2.81
C ARG A 6 -9.49 18.86 -1.48
N ARG A 7 -8.81 18.01 -0.72
CA ARG A 7 -8.28 18.37 0.59
C ARG A 7 -6.90 19.01 0.54
N ASN A 8 -6.17 18.85 -0.55
CA ASN A 8 -4.87 19.45 -0.84
C ASN A 8 -3.79 19.25 0.27
N PHE A 9 -3.92 18.22 1.11
CA PHE A 9 -2.94 17.88 2.14
C PHE A 9 -1.81 16.99 1.60
N ILE A 10 -2.07 16.29 0.50
CA ILE A 10 -1.13 15.36 -0.12
C ILE A 10 -0.88 15.84 -1.55
N ARG A 11 0.37 16.11 -1.88
CA ARG A 11 0.77 16.41 -3.26
C ARG A 11 0.69 15.14 -4.11
N MET A 12 -0.20 15.17 -5.09
CA MET A 12 -0.30 14.10 -6.09
C MET A 12 0.64 14.40 -7.26
N VAL A 13 1.43 13.41 -7.64
CA VAL A 13 2.33 13.46 -8.80
C VAL A 13 1.87 12.44 -9.82
N PRO A 14 1.28 12.88 -10.96
CA PRO A 14 0.84 11.95 -11.99
C PRO A 14 2.05 11.35 -12.71
N ALA A 15 1.97 10.06 -13.02
CA ALA A 15 2.93 9.34 -13.84
C ALA A 15 2.28 8.86 -15.15
N ARG A 16 3.08 8.60 -16.17
CA ARG A 16 2.59 8.10 -17.47
C ARG A 16 2.32 6.59 -17.48
N GLY A 17 2.82 5.88 -16.48
CA GLY A 17 2.62 4.44 -16.35
C GLY A 17 2.85 4.00 -14.91
N GLU A 18 2.20 2.91 -14.52
CA GLU A 18 2.14 2.44 -13.16
C GLU A 18 3.50 1.98 -12.62
N MET A 19 4.32 1.35 -13.45
CA MET A 19 5.69 0.97 -13.07
C MET A 19 6.51 2.20 -12.70
N GLY A 20 6.43 3.27 -13.51
CA GLY A 20 7.08 4.54 -13.21
C GLY A 20 6.57 5.16 -11.90
N ALA A 21 5.25 5.12 -11.66
CA ALA A 21 4.66 5.59 -10.41
C ALA A 21 5.18 4.79 -9.20
N GLY A 22 5.29 3.47 -9.33
CA GLY A 22 5.84 2.60 -8.29
C GLY A 22 7.30 2.93 -7.96
N HIS A 23 8.16 3.09 -8.98
CA HIS A 23 9.55 3.50 -8.78
C HIS A 23 9.69 4.91 -8.19
N MET A 24 8.78 5.85 -8.53
CA MET A 24 8.75 7.17 -7.90
C MET A 24 8.44 7.07 -6.41
N ALA A 25 7.48 6.22 -6.02
CA ALA A 25 7.14 5.98 -4.60
C ALA A 25 8.31 5.31 -3.86
N ASP A 26 8.96 4.32 -4.46
CA ASP A 26 10.15 3.65 -3.93
C ASP A 26 11.30 4.65 -3.72
N GLY A 27 11.62 5.43 -4.76
CA GLY A 27 12.67 6.46 -4.68
C GLY A 27 12.37 7.53 -3.63
N TYR A 28 11.11 7.94 -3.49
CA TYR A 28 10.68 8.85 -2.43
C TYR A 28 10.91 8.24 -1.03
N ALA A 29 10.49 7.00 -0.82
CA ALA A 29 10.68 6.31 0.46
C ALA A 29 12.16 6.26 0.85
N ARG A 30 13.03 5.89 -0.07
CA ARG A 30 14.50 5.83 0.15
C ARG A 30 15.11 7.20 0.42
N ALA A 31 14.73 8.21 -0.36
CA ALA A 31 15.32 9.55 -0.26
C ALA A 31 14.91 10.30 1.02
N THR A 32 13.73 10.00 1.55
CA THR A 32 13.16 10.68 2.73
C THR A 32 13.25 9.87 4.01
N ASN A 33 13.69 8.61 3.95
CA ASN A 33 13.50 7.62 5.02
C ASN A 33 12.04 7.57 5.51
N GLY A 34 11.11 7.74 4.57
CA GLY A 34 9.69 7.89 4.82
C GLY A 34 8.86 6.84 4.09
N LEU A 35 7.55 7.02 4.10
CA LEU A 35 6.59 6.13 3.47
C LEU A 35 6.28 6.60 2.05
N GLY A 36 6.58 5.78 1.03
CA GLY A 36 6.16 6.01 -0.34
C GLY A 36 4.70 5.61 -0.55
N ILE A 37 3.97 6.32 -1.40
CA ILE A 37 2.56 6.00 -1.69
C ILE A 37 2.36 5.97 -3.21
N VAL A 38 1.75 4.90 -3.71
CA VAL A 38 1.37 4.76 -5.12
C VAL A 38 -0.07 4.30 -5.26
N PHE A 39 -0.79 4.90 -6.22
CA PHE A 39 -2.15 4.52 -6.58
C PHE A 39 -2.19 3.98 -8.00
N THR A 40 -2.87 2.85 -8.19
CA THR A 40 -3.11 2.27 -9.51
C THR A 40 -4.59 1.94 -9.71
N SER A 41 -5.00 1.74 -10.94
CA SER A 41 -6.31 1.14 -11.22
C SER A 41 -6.29 -0.36 -10.89
N THR A 42 -7.46 -0.98 -10.90
CA THR A 42 -7.61 -2.44 -10.76
C THR A 42 -7.04 -3.18 -11.97
N GLY A 43 -6.82 -4.47 -11.84
CA GLY A 43 -6.43 -5.36 -12.92
C GLY A 43 -5.11 -4.99 -13.59
N PRO A 44 -5.14 -4.51 -14.84
CA PRO A 44 -3.93 -4.13 -15.57
C PRO A 44 -3.05 -3.12 -14.84
N GLY A 45 -3.63 -2.14 -14.15
CA GLY A 45 -2.86 -1.16 -13.39
C GLY A 45 -2.14 -1.79 -12.19
N ALA A 46 -2.82 -2.68 -11.48
CA ALA A 46 -2.21 -3.45 -10.39
C ALA A 46 -1.10 -4.40 -10.88
N ALA A 47 -1.25 -4.96 -12.09
CA ALA A 47 -0.24 -5.82 -12.70
C ALA A 47 0.96 -5.00 -13.21
N ASN A 48 0.73 -3.84 -13.83
CA ASN A 48 1.80 -3.01 -14.41
C ASN A 48 2.77 -2.46 -13.35
N VAL A 49 2.34 -2.27 -12.10
CA VAL A 49 3.21 -1.78 -11.02
C VAL A 49 4.05 -2.89 -10.39
N ALA A 50 3.78 -4.16 -10.71
CA ALA A 50 4.34 -5.32 -10.01
C ALA A 50 5.87 -5.30 -9.92
N GLY A 51 6.57 -4.99 -11.02
CA GLY A 51 8.03 -4.91 -11.04
C GLY A 51 8.59 -3.91 -10.03
N ALA A 52 7.98 -2.73 -9.92
CA ALA A 52 8.40 -1.71 -8.96
C ALA A 52 8.13 -2.13 -7.50
N ILE A 53 7.03 -2.83 -7.24
CA ILE A 53 6.72 -3.35 -5.90
C ILE A 53 7.70 -4.46 -5.50
N VAL A 54 8.06 -5.35 -6.42
CA VAL A 54 9.11 -6.37 -6.18
C VAL A 54 10.44 -5.71 -5.84
N GLU A 55 10.84 -4.67 -6.59
CA GLU A 55 12.06 -3.90 -6.30
C GLU A 55 12.02 -3.25 -4.92
N SER A 56 10.90 -2.60 -4.57
CA SER A 56 10.71 -2.02 -3.23
C SER A 56 10.81 -3.07 -2.13
N ARG A 57 10.34 -4.29 -2.37
CA ARG A 57 10.44 -5.40 -1.43
C ARG A 57 11.88 -5.84 -1.22
N PHE A 58 12.67 -5.97 -2.29
CA PHE A 58 14.09 -6.31 -2.20
C PHE A 58 14.90 -5.24 -1.50
N ALA A 59 14.59 -3.98 -1.77
CA ALA A 59 15.28 -2.84 -1.18
C ALA A 59 14.87 -2.55 0.28
N GLY A 60 13.84 -3.23 0.79
CA GLY A 60 13.29 -2.92 2.11
C GLY A 60 12.60 -1.55 2.18
N SER A 61 12.13 -1.02 1.05
CA SER A 61 11.49 0.29 1.00
C SER A 61 10.04 0.21 1.46
N PRO A 62 9.61 0.99 2.46
CA PRO A 62 8.22 1.03 2.89
C PRO A 62 7.37 1.78 1.87
N VAL A 63 6.56 1.04 1.11
CA VAL A 63 5.65 1.59 0.10
C VAL A 63 4.23 1.10 0.37
N LEU A 64 3.26 2.01 0.37
CA LEU A 64 1.84 1.66 0.32
C LEU A 64 1.36 1.72 -1.12
N HIS A 65 0.98 0.58 -1.66
CA HIS A 65 0.36 0.46 -2.98
C HIS A 65 -1.15 0.31 -2.83
N PHE A 66 -1.89 1.33 -3.26
CA PHE A 66 -3.35 1.30 -3.33
C PHE A 66 -3.82 0.94 -4.72
N THR A 67 -4.70 -0.05 -4.81
CA THR A 67 -5.35 -0.41 -6.07
C THR A 67 -6.85 -0.58 -5.89
N GLY A 68 -7.60 -0.37 -6.97
CA GLY A 68 -9.01 -0.67 -7.02
C GLY A 68 -9.29 -2.18 -7.09
N GLN A 69 -10.55 -2.54 -6.98
CA GLN A 69 -11.08 -3.86 -7.28
C GLN A 69 -12.53 -3.74 -7.75
N THR A 70 -13.05 -4.77 -8.41
CA THR A 70 -14.47 -4.87 -8.76
C THR A 70 -15.35 -4.75 -7.53
N ALA A 71 -16.66 -4.52 -7.70
CA ALA A 71 -17.58 -4.44 -6.57
C ALA A 71 -17.57 -5.75 -5.75
N THR A 72 -17.80 -5.64 -4.45
CA THR A 72 -17.80 -6.81 -3.53
C THR A 72 -18.73 -7.92 -3.98
N THR A 73 -19.85 -7.57 -4.63
CA THR A 73 -20.80 -8.53 -5.20
C THR A 73 -20.24 -9.37 -6.35
N ASN A 74 -19.16 -8.90 -7.01
CA ASN A 74 -18.54 -9.55 -8.16
C ASN A 74 -17.16 -10.16 -7.83
N LEU A 75 -16.67 -9.94 -6.61
CA LEU A 75 -15.36 -10.43 -6.18
C LEU A 75 -15.23 -11.94 -6.35
N ASP A 76 -14.11 -12.36 -6.91
CA ASP A 76 -13.69 -13.75 -7.03
C ASP A 76 -14.67 -14.64 -7.85
N LYS A 77 -15.60 -14.02 -8.61
CA LYS A 77 -16.60 -14.73 -9.43
C LYS A 77 -16.17 -14.92 -10.89
N ASN A 78 -15.13 -14.23 -11.33
CA ASN A 78 -14.60 -14.30 -12.70
C ASN A 78 -15.68 -14.09 -13.78
N GLN A 79 -16.50 -13.07 -13.62
CA GLN A 79 -17.62 -12.77 -14.51
C GLN A 79 -17.25 -11.90 -15.71
N GLY A 80 -15.95 -11.63 -15.91
CA GLY A 80 -15.48 -10.77 -16.99
C GLY A 80 -15.88 -9.31 -16.84
N THR A 81 -15.97 -8.80 -15.62
CA THR A 81 -16.13 -7.37 -15.37
C THR A 81 -14.90 -6.61 -15.82
N VAL A 82 -15.05 -5.30 -16.11
CA VAL A 82 -13.94 -4.48 -16.60
C VAL A 82 -12.75 -4.57 -15.66
N HIS A 83 -11.58 -4.92 -16.22
CA HIS A 83 -10.32 -5.10 -15.50
C HIS A 83 -10.34 -6.22 -14.44
N ASP A 84 -11.23 -7.19 -14.59
CA ASP A 84 -11.27 -8.37 -13.74
C ASP A 84 -10.00 -9.21 -13.93
N VAL A 85 -9.41 -9.64 -12.83
CA VAL A 85 -8.25 -10.53 -12.79
C VAL A 85 -8.60 -11.72 -11.90
N TYR A 86 -8.31 -12.92 -12.36
CA TYR A 86 -8.69 -14.17 -11.71
C TYR A 86 -8.39 -14.19 -10.21
N ASP A 87 -7.20 -13.75 -9.79
CA ASP A 87 -6.80 -13.62 -8.39
C ASP A 87 -5.86 -12.41 -8.21
N GLN A 88 -6.41 -11.21 -8.22
CA GLN A 88 -5.62 -9.99 -7.99
C GLN A 88 -4.97 -10.00 -6.60
N LEU A 89 -5.69 -10.42 -5.57
CA LEU A 89 -5.15 -10.45 -4.21
C LEU A 89 -3.98 -11.43 -4.07
N GLY A 90 -4.06 -12.60 -4.71
CA GLY A 90 -2.97 -13.57 -4.77
C GLY A 90 -1.73 -13.02 -5.48
N MET A 91 -1.93 -12.34 -6.61
CA MET A 91 -0.85 -11.64 -7.30
C MET A 91 -0.19 -10.60 -6.39
N LEU A 92 -0.97 -9.75 -5.71
CA LEU A 92 -0.45 -8.74 -4.79
C LEU A 92 0.30 -9.35 -3.60
N LYS A 93 -0.17 -10.49 -3.06
CA LYS A 93 0.52 -11.24 -2.00
C LYS A 93 1.89 -11.76 -2.43
N SER A 94 2.04 -12.14 -3.68
CA SER A 94 3.30 -12.69 -4.20
C SER A 94 4.40 -11.63 -4.36
N ILE A 95 4.03 -10.38 -4.63
CA ILE A 95 4.96 -9.29 -4.93
C ILE A 95 5.23 -8.37 -3.72
N SER A 96 4.32 -8.32 -2.75
CA SER A 96 4.41 -7.42 -1.59
C SER A 96 4.89 -8.14 -0.33
N LYS A 97 5.32 -7.40 0.67
CA LYS A 97 5.51 -7.91 2.03
C LYS A 97 4.18 -8.40 2.62
N LYS A 98 3.10 -7.67 2.35
CA LYS A 98 1.72 -8.02 2.72
C LYS A 98 0.75 -7.48 1.69
N ALA A 99 -0.35 -8.18 1.45
CA ALA A 99 -1.48 -7.65 0.70
C ALA A 99 -2.75 -7.75 1.54
N ILE A 100 -3.56 -6.70 1.52
CA ILE A 100 -4.75 -6.54 2.36
C ILE A 100 -5.91 -6.15 1.45
N ARG A 101 -7.06 -6.81 1.60
CA ARG A 101 -8.33 -6.39 0.99
C ARG A 101 -9.19 -5.70 2.05
N ILE A 102 -9.71 -4.53 1.73
CA ILE A 102 -10.72 -3.84 2.55
C ILE A 102 -12.10 -4.25 2.06
N ASN A 103 -12.81 -5.08 2.82
CA ASN A 103 -14.09 -5.66 2.38
C ASN A 103 -15.29 -4.75 2.67
N ASN A 104 -15.17 -3.84 3.61
CA ASN A 104 -16.19 -2.85 3.94
C ASN A 104 -15.55 -1.56 4.44
N ALA A 105 -16.30 -0.47 4.40
CA ALA A 105 -15.78 0.85 4.73
C ALA A 105 -15.49 1.04 6.23
N GLN A 106 -16.16 0.30 7.11
CA GLN A 106 -16.00 0.41 8.55
C GLN A 106 -14.64 -0.11 9.02
N GLU A 107 -14.09 -1.14 8.37
CA GLU A 107 -12.76 -1.69 8.69
C GLU A 107 -11.60 -0.92 8.05
N ALA A 108 -11.91 0.05 7.16
CA ALA A 108 -10.88 0.71 6.34
C ALA A 108 -9.79 1.38 7.18
N LEU A 109 -10.18 2.12 8.22
CA LEU A 109 -9.21 2.85 9.06
C LEU A 109 -8.26 1.89 9.78
N GLU A 110 -8.79 0.86 10.43
CA GLU A 110 -7.98 -0.15 11.13
C GLU A 110 -7.00 -0.84 10.18
N LYS A 111 -7.49 -1.27 9.03
CA LYS A 111 -6.63 -1.94 8.02
C LYS A 111 -5.58 -1.01 7.43
N LEU A 112 -5.89 0.29 7.26
CA LEU A 112 -4.90 1.27 6.79
C LEU A 112 -3.82 1.52 7.83
N ILE A 113 -4.17 1.66 9.11
CA ILE A 113 -3.19 1.80 10.19
C ILE A 113 -2.28 0.56 10.23
N ASN A 114 -2.87 -0.63 10.22
CA ASN A 114 -2.12 -1.89 10.19
C ASN A 114 -1.20 -2.00 8.96
N ALA A 115 -1.65 -1.55 7.78
CA ALA A 115 -0.81 -1.52 6.59
C ALA A 115 0.42 -0.62 6.74
N VAL A 116 0.26 0.56 7.34
CA VAL A 116 1.38 1.48 7.65
C VAL A 116 2.35 0.83 8.63
N GLU A 117 1.85 0.26 9.72
CA GLU A 117 2.66 -0.43 10.71
C GLU A 117 3.48 -1.58 10.10
N ILE A 118 2.83 -2.42 9.27
CA ILE A 118 3.51 -3.52 8.58
C ILE A 118 4.59 -2.99 7.64
N ALA A 119 4.31 -1.93 6.88
CA ALA A 119 5.27 -1.37 5.94
C ALA A 119 6.52 -0.84 6.64
N LEU A 120 6.36 -0.19 7.79
CA LEU A 120 7.41 0.46 8.57
C LEU A 120 8.11 -0.46 9.59
N THR A 121 7.53 -1.60 9.91
CA THR A 121 8.16 -2.58 10.82
C THR A 121 9.28 -3.33 10.10
N PRO A 122 10.50 -3.40 10.66
CA PRO A 122 11.59 -4.19 10.07
C PRO A 122 11.30 -5.71 9.98
N PRO A 123 11.77 -6.37 8.92
CA PRO A 123 12.31 -5.78 7.70
C PRO A 123 11.24 -5.00 6.95
N MET A 124 11.47 -3.70 6.73
CA MET A 124 10.51 -2.83 6.03
C MET A 124 10.21 -3.35 4.62
N GLY A 125 9.10 -2.92 4.05
CA GLY A 125 8.75 -3.33 2.69
C GLY A 125 7.35 -2.90 2.26
N PRO A 126 7.00 -3.12 0.98
CA PRO A 126 5.75 -2.67 0.42
C PRO A 126 4.53 -3.45 0.93
N VAL A 127 3.44 -2.74 1.15
CA VAL A 127 2.13 -3.32 1.45
C VAL A 127 1.14 -2.90 0.38
N SER A 128 0.51 -3.88 -0.28
CA SER A 128 -0.54 -3.62 -1.26
C SER A 128 -1.93 -3.67 -0.61
N ILE A 129 -2.76 -2.69 -0.96
CA ILE A 129 -4.10 -2.50 -0.39
C ILE A 129 -5.10 -2.46 -1.54
N GLU A 130 -5.97 -3.44 -1.57
CA GLU A 130 -7.02 -3.58 -2.57
C GLU A 130 -8.35 -3.11 -2.00
N ILE A 131 -9.02 -2.18 -2.69
CA ILE A 131 -10.27 -1.57 -2.22
C ILE A 131 -11.34 -1.69 -3.31
N PRO A 132 -12.40 -2.50 -3.10
CA PRO A 132 -13.51 -2.60 -4.03
C PRO A 132 -14.21 -1.27 -4.28
N ILE A 133 -14.74 -1.07 -5.50
CA ILE A 133 -15.29 0.22 -5.93
C ILE A 133 -16.51 0.65 -5.12
N ASP A 134 -17.34 -0.28 -4.70
CA ASP A 134 -18.50 -0.01 -3.83
C ASP A 134 -18.07 0.40 -2.42
N VAL A 135 -17.03 -0.21 -1.87
CA VAL A 135 -16.42 0.20 -0.60
C VAL A 135 -15.89 1.63 -0.69
N GLN A 136 -15.19 1.98 -1.80
CA GLN A 136 -14.68 3.34 -2.02
C GLN A 136 -15.79 4.40 -2.10
N ARG A 137 -16.99 4.01 -2.50
CA ARG A 137 -18.16 4.90 -2.66
C ARG A 137 -19.02 4.99 -1.40
N THR A 138 -18.80 4.12 -0.43
CA THR A 138 -19.58 4.09 0.81
C THR A 138 -19.22 5.29 1.67
N SER A 139 -20.25 6.03 2.10
CA SER A 139 -20.10 7.10 3.09
C SER A 139 -20.14 6.51 4.49
N ILE A 140 -19.21 6.90 5.33
CA ILE A 140 -19.16 6.54 6.75
C ILE A 140 -19.05 7.81 7.60
N GLU A 141 -19.47 7.73 8.85
CA GLU A 141 -19.14 8.76 9.82
C GLU A 141 -17.62 8.80 10.03
N ARG A 142 -17.08 10.01 10.28
CA ARG A 142 -15.65 10.16 10.54
C ARG A 142 -15.29 9.42 11.83
N PRO A 143 -14.40 8.40 11.77
CA PRO A 143 -14.02 7.68 12.98
C PRO A 143 -13.27 8.59 13.97
N ILE A 144 -13.68 8.57 15.24
CA ILE A 144 -13.03 9.33 16.32
C ILE A 144 -11.55 8.93 16.47
N ALA A 145 -11.26 7.66 16.23
CA ALA A 145 -9.89 7.13 16.27
C ALA A 145 -8.90 7.84 15.33
N LEU A 146 -9.38 8.55 14.29
CA LEU A 146 -8.54 9.36 13.41
C LEU A 146 -7.75 10.45 14.16
N ASP A 147 -8.31 10.98 15.24
CA ASP A 147 -7.66 12.05 16.02
C ASP A 147 -6.62 11.49 17.01
N GLN A 148 -6.57 10.18 17.17
CA GLN A 148 -5.71 9.48 18.13
C GLN A 148 -4.61 8.63 17.47
N ILE A 149 -4.51 8.65 16.13
CA ILE A 149 -3.53 7.84 15.41
C ILE A 149 -2.11 8.31 15.78
N LYS A 150 -1.33 7.39 16.35
CA LYS A 150 0.12 7.54 16.49
C LYS A 150 0.78 6.67 15.42
N LEU A 151 1.44 7.29 14.46
CA LEU A 151 2.24 6.55 13.51
C LEU A 151 3.50 6.00 14.19
N PRO A 152 4.00 4.81 13.76
CA PRO A 152 5.27 4.29 14.24
C PRO A 152 6.39 5.31 14.00
N ASN A 153 7.31 5.42 14.96
CA ASN A 153 8.50 6.25 14.77
C ASN A 153 9.40 5.56 13.73
N ILE A 154 9.66 6.23 12.61
CA ILE A 154 10.49 5.72 11.50
C ILE A 154 11.98 5.75 11.85
N ASN A 155 12.38 6.51 12.87
CA ASN A 155 13.72 6.49 13.40
C ASN A 155 13.96 5.16 14.12
N SER A 156 14.38 4.14 13.37
CA SER A 156 14.91 2.92 13.96
C SER A 156 16.11 3.32 14.83
N GLU A 157 16.02 3.04 16.13
CA GLU A 157 17.22 2.97 16.93
C GLU A 157 18.17 1.99 16.23
N ILE A 158 19.36 2.43 15.92
CA ILE A 158 20.42 1.56 15.42
C ILE A 158 20.53 0.48 16.51
N GLY A 159 20.21 -0.77 16.13
CA GLY A 159 20.28 -1.87 17.07
C GLY A 159 21.65 -1.89 17.76
N ASP A 160 21.68 -2.31 19.02
CA ASP A 160 22.88 -2.34 19.83
C ASP A 160 24.06 -2.91 19.02
N MET A 161 25.08 -2.08 18.81
CA MET A 161 26.29 -2.42 18.03
C MET A 161 26.96 -3.69 18.58
N SER A 162 26.75 -4.04 19.87
CA SER A 162 27.24 -5.28 20.46
C SER A 162 26.69 -6.56 19.80
N SER A 163 25.60 -6.44 19.05
CA SER A 163 25.04 -7.55 18.27
C SER A 163 25.87 -7.88 17.04
N PHE A 164 26.61 -6.91 16.48
CA PHE A 164 27.48 -7.12 15.30
C PHE A 164 28.77 -7.88 15.67
N ASP A 165 29.32 -7.64 16.86
CA ASP A 165 30.55 -8.32 17.33
C ASP A 165 30.35 -9.84 17.48
N LYS A 166 29.09 -10.30 17.65
CA LYS A 166 28.73 -11.72 17.71
C LYS A 166 28.58 -12.40 16.38
N MET A 167 28.56 -11.65 15.27
CA MET A 167 28.43 -12.20 13.92
C MET A 167 29.80 -12.43 13.27
N GLU A 168 30.89 -11.89 13.84
CA GLU A 168 32.28 -12.08 13.33
C GLU A 168 33.03 -13.25 14.00
N SER A 169 32.40 -13.93 14.97
CA SER A 169 32.96 -15.10 15.67
C SER A 169 32.31 -16.40 15.19
#